data_4e9de18b40c47f52acf4dc764db83f3f
#
_entry.id   4e9de18b40c47f52acf4dc764db83f3f
#
_cell.length_a   1.000
_cell.length_b   1.000
_cell.length_c   1.000
_cell.angle_alpha   90.00
_cell.angle_beta   90.00
_cell.angle_gamma   90.00
#
_symmetry.space_group_name_H-M   'P 1'
#
loop_
_entity.id
_entity.type
_entity.pdbx_description
1 polymer ?
#
loop_
_entity_poly.entity_id
_entity_poly.type
_entity_poly.pdbx_seq_one_letter_code
_entity_poly.pdbx_strand_id
1 'polypeptide(L)'
;MKSISKRIQQLQQKKIRTSKIRNKTLRSLKTAKSLYRKSTSTINSIQHRASKIRFQLDEISNILQHSLAQKESIQRLKINAEERLKQEKERKKQIEEDLSSATSYAKDQLEFTLDTISDQINEIRNEIRQRNSTAKKVQKIIEESNTKKSRLSGQIKRALQSKPQLVKIMNKNKKNMAKLEKRLPSLMKTEKNVKKNFSRINTIMKKQAKKKKTSQAKLRKNRSRKAAEAKRVQNLARKLATHMLAKKRKASRKTKAKRKASRKRR
;
A
#
# COMPACT_ATOMS: atom_id res chain seq x y z
N MET A 1 24.25 -67.01 -2.46
CA MET A 1 23.96 -65.99 -3.52
C MET A 1 22.62 -65.27 -3.31
N LYS A 2 21.51 -65.97 -3.02
CA LYS A 2 20.19 -65.37 -2.78
C LYS A 2 20.19 -64.23 -1.70
N SER A 3 20.96 -64.36 -0.62
CA SER A 3 21.03 -63.37 0.49
C SER A 3 21.72 -62.04 0.06
N ILE A 4 22.78 -62.14 -0.72
CA ILE A 4 23.54 -60.95 -1.23
C ILE A 4 22.71 -60.18 -2.28
N SER A 5 22.01 -60.88 -3.14
CA SER A 5 21.09 -60.27 -4.12
C SER A 5 19.95 -59.52 -3.42
N LYS A 6 19.37 -60.12 -2.37
CA LYS A 6 18.33 -59.46 -1.55
C LYS A 6 18.86 -58.22 -0.83
N ARG A 7 20.08 -58.25 -0.32
CA ARG A 7 20.74 -57.12 0.33
C ARG A 7 21.07 -55.97 -0.65
N ILE A 8 21.43 -56.31 -1.86
CA ILE A 8 21.66 -55.31 -2.94
C ILE A 8 20.34 -54.62 -3.31
N GLN A 9 19.27 -55.37 -3.51
CA GLN A 9 17.95 -54.79 -3.77
C GLN A 9 17.50 -53.85 -2.67
N GLN A 10 17.68 -54.26 -1.39
CA GLN A 10 17.36 -53.40 -0.23
C GLN A 10 18.22 -52.12 -0.23
N LEU A 11 19.51 -52.22 -0.51
CA LEU A 11 20.37 -51.00 -0.57
C LEU A 11 20.09 -50.15 -1.78
N GLN A 12 19.72 -50.70 -2.91
CA GLN A 12 19.24 -49.95 -4.08
C GLN A 12 17.97 -49.18 -3.74
N GLN A 13 16.97 -49.85 -3.17
CA GLN A 13 15.73 -49.21 -2.73
C GLN A 13 16.02 -48.11 -1.71
N LYS A 14 16.89 -48.35 -0.72
CA LYS A 14 17.28 -47.37 0.29
C LYS A 14 18.00 -46.16 -0.33
N LYS A 15 18.88 -46.39 -1.33
CA LYS A 15 19.55 -45.35 -2.10
C LYS A 15 18.55 -44.47 -2.87
N ILE A 16 17.62 -45.10 -3.57
CA ILE A 16 16.58 -44.39 -4.33
C ILE A 16 15.68 -43.59 -3.39
N ARG A 17 15.23 -44.18 -2.26
CA ARG A 17 14.39 -43.50 -1.28
C ARG A 17 15.12 -42.32 -0.65
N THR A 18 16.36 -42.45 -0.20
CA THR A 18 17.14 -41.37 0.38
C THR A 18 17.41 -40.24 -0.62
N SER A 19 17.75 -40.54 -1.86
CA SER A 19 17.94 -39.56 -2.91
C SER A 19 16.65 -38.80 -3.26
N LYS A 20 15.51 -39.52 -3.32
CA LYS A 20 14.19 -38.91 -3.51
C LYS A 20 13.85 -37.94 -2.35
N ILE A 21 14.04 -38.37 -1.10
CA ILE A 21 13.75 -37.54 0.08
C ILE A 21 14.65 -36.31 0.08
N ARG A 22 15.97 -36.46 -0.17
CA ARG A 22 16.89 -35.33 -0.29
C ARG A 22 16.45 -34.33 -1.34
N ASN A 23 16.15 -34.81 -2.55
CA ASN A 23 15.76 -33.96 -3.66
C ASN A 23 14.43 -33.25 -3.41
N LYS A 24 13.46 -33.93 -2.76
CA LYS A 24 12.21 -33.31 -2.30
C LYS A 24 12.49 -32.23 -1.25
N THR A 25 13.38 -32.50 -0.30
CA THR A 25 13.76 -31.53 0.74
C THR A 25 14.44 -30.29 0.15
N LEU A 26 15.37 -30.47 -0.82
CA LEU A 26 16.02 -29.38 -1.54
C LEU A 26 15.03 -28.50 -2.31
N ARG A 27 14.06 -29.12 -2.97
CA ARG A 27 13.03 -28.37 -3.70
C ARG A 27 12.13 -27.60 -2.75
N SER A 28 11.66 -28.25 -1.68
CA SER A 28 10.87 -27.58 -0.65
C SER A 28 11.63 -26.41 -0.02
N LEU A 29 12.94 -26.55 0.21
CA LEU A 29 13.78 -25.47 0.70
C LEU A 29 13.88 -24.31 -0.30
N LYS A 30 14.10 -24.61 -1.58
CA LYS A 30 14.14 -23.59 -2.65
C LYS A 30 12.81 -22.83 -2.75
N THR A 31 11.69 -23.55 -2.67
CA THR A 31 10.36 -22.94 -2.68
C THR A 31 10.12 -22.07 -1.45
N ALA A 32 10.46 -22.57 -0.26
CA ALA A 32 10.33 -21.79 0.97
C ALA A 32 11.17 -20.51 0.95
N LYS A 33 12.42 -20.58 0.43
CA LYS A 33 13.29 -19.41 0.21
C LYS A 33 12.67 -18.41 -0.77
N SER A 34 12.13 -18.87 -1.87
CA SER A 34 11.46 -18.01 -2.86
C SER A 34 10.24 -17.31 -2.27
N LEU A 35 9.38 -18.04 -1.57
CA LEU A 35 8.18 -17.48 -0.93
C LEU A 35 8.55 -16.50 0.19
N TYR A 36 9.57 -16.81 0.99
CA TYR A 36 10.07 -15.89 2.00
C TYR A 36 10.52 -14.56 1.38
N ARG A 37 11.38 -14.61 0.34
CA ARG A 37 11.87 -13.42 -0.36
C ARG A 37 10.74 -12.59 -0.97
N LYS A 38 9.77 -13.26 -1.63
CA LYS A 38 8.60 -12.58 -2.20
C LYS A 38 7.75 -11.90 -1.12
N SER A 39 7.47 -12.59 -0.03
CA SER A 39 6.72 -12.01 1.09
C SER A 39 7.43 -10.80 1.69
N THR A 40 8.76 -10.88 1.90
CA THR A 40 9.57 -9.77 2.41
C THR A 40 9.55 -8.58 1.45
N SER A 41 9.75 -8.81 0.16
CA SER A 41 9.71 -7.75 -0.85
C SER A 41 8.33 -7.07 -0.91
N THR A 42 7.25 -7.85 -0.84
CA THR A 42 5.89 -7.30 -0.83
C THR A 42 5.62 -6.50 0.44
N ILE A 43 6.06 -6.98 1.61
CA ILE A 43 5.93 -6.24 2.89
C ILE A 43 6.68 -4.91 2.80
N ASN A 44 7.92 -4.90 2.31
CA ASN A 44 8.71 -3.68 2.15
C ASN A 44 8.03 -2.69 1.18
N SER A 45 7.49 -3.17 0.07
CA SER A 45 6.72 -2.35 -0.87
C SER A 45 5.47 -1.73 -0.24
N ILE A 46 4.73 -2.49 0.58
CA ILE A 46 3.57 -1.99 1.32
C ILE A 46 4.00 -0.92 2.32
N GLN A 47 5.09 -1.15 3.05
CA GLN A 47 5.61 -0.19 4.02
C GLN A 47 6.05 1.11 3.36
N HIS A 48 6.79 1.02 2.26
CA HIS A 48 7.23 2.20 1.50
C HIS A 48 6.04 3.02 0.99
N ARG A 49 5.01 2.35 0.44
CA ARG A 49 3.77 3.04 0.02
C ARG A 49 3.03 3.69 1.19
N ALA A 50 2.91 2.97 2.31
CA ALA A 50 2.27 3.52 3.50
C ALA A 50 3.03 4.75 4.04
N SER A 51 4.36 4.73 4.04
CA SER A 51 5.19 5.88 4.43
C SER A 51 4.97 7.08 3.49
N LYS A 52 4.95 6.84 2.18
CA LYS A 52 4.69 7.91 1.20
C LYS A 52 3.31 8.55 1.38
N ILE A 53 2.28 7.72 1.65
CA ILE A 53 0.93 8.23 1.88
C ILE A 53 0.84 8.99 3.21
N ARG A 54 1.57 8.56 4.25
CA ARG A 54 1.65 9.29 5.53
C ARG A 54 2.24 10.69 5.32
N PHE A 55 3.34 10.78 4.61
CA PHE A 55 3.92 12.08 4.26
C PHE A 55 2.91 13.01 3.56
N GLN A 56 2.16 12.48 2.58
CA GLN A 56 1.09 13.24 1.92
C GLN A 56 -0.05 13.64 2.88
N LEU A 57 -0.36 12.79 3.87
CA LEU A 57 -1.35 13.12 4.91
C LEU A 57 -0.87 14.25 5.81
N ASP A 58 0.40 14.27 6.17
CA ASP A 58 1.00 15.33 6.98
C ASP A 58 0.98 16.66 6.21
N GLU A 59 1.34 16.67 4.92
CA GLU A 59 1.23 17.85 4.06
C GLU A 59 -0.21 18.39 4.00
N ILE A 60 -1.20 17.51 3.77
CA ILE A 60 -2.61 17.90 3.71
C ILE A 60 -3.10 18.40 5.08
N SER A 61 -2.63 17.81 6.17
CA SER A 61 -2.97 18.25 7.52
C SER A 61 -2.45 19.67 7.81
N ASN A 62 -1.24 19.97 7.35
CA ASN A 62 -0.67 21.33 7.45
C ASN A 62 -1.46 22.36 6.62
N ILE A 63 -1.81 21.99 5.36
CA ILE A 63 -2.66 22.84 4.52
C ILE A 63 -4.01 23.10 5.20
N LEU A 64 -4.62 22.07 5.78
CA LEU A 64 -5.89 22.16 6.46
C LEU A 64 -5.83 23.10 7.68
N GLN A 65 -4.81 22.94 8.53
CA GLN A 65 -4.60 23.80 9.69
C GLN A 65 -4.42 25.26 9.27
N HIS A 66 -3.59 25.52 8.26
CA HIS A 66 -3.37 26.86 7.73
C HIS A 66 -4.66 27.46 7.17
N SER A 67 -5.41 26.70 6.38
CA SER A 67 -6.68 27.15 5.80
C SER A 67 -7.76 27.41 6.87
N LEU A 68 -7.79 26.63 7.94
CA LEU A 68 -8.70 26.85 9.06
C LEU A 68 -8.37 28.16 9.79
N ALA A 69 -7.09 28.40 10.10
CA ALA A 69 -6.63 29.65 10.71
C ALA A 69 -6.92 30.86 9.81
N GLN A 70 -6.70 30.73 8.50
CA GLN A 70 -7.03 31.77 7.52
C GLN A 70 -8.54 32.06 7.47
N LYS A 71 -9.38 31.02 7.50
CA LYS A 71 -10.83 31.17 7.55
C LYS A 71 -11.27 31.94 8.80
N GLU A 72 -10.72 31.60 9.96
CA GLU A 72 -11.01 32.29 11.21
C GLU A 72 -10.59 33.78 11.18
N SER A 73 -9.40 34.06 10.65
CA SER A 73 -8.92 35.43 10.45
C SER A 73 -9.85 36.23 9.54
N ILE A 74 -10.24 35.67 8.39
CA ILE A 74 -11.17 36.32 7.45
C ILE A 74 -12.51 36.57 8.12
N GLN A 75 -13.01 35.66 8.93
CA GLN A 75 -14.28 35.81 9.66
C GLN A 75 -14.22 36.93 10.68
N ARG A 76 -13.15 37.02 11.46
CA ARG A 76 -12.93 38.15 12.40
C ARG A 76 -12.87 39.50 11.67
N LEU A 77 -12.10 39.56 10.58
CA LEU A 77 -12.00 40.78 9.76
C LEU A 77 -13.33 41.16 9.12
N LYS A 78 -14.16 40.18 8.73
CA LYS A 78 -15.52 40.42 8.20
C LYS A 78 -16.42 41.03 9.27
N ILE A 79 -16.44 40.50 10.52
CA ILE A 79 -17.21 41.03 11.62
C ILE A 79 -16.83 42.48 11.87
N ASN A 80 -15.53 42.77 11.96
CA ASN A 80 -15.06 44.13 12.15
C ASN A 80 -15.51 45.11 11.01
N ALA A 81 -15.54 44.63 9.78
CA ALA A 81 -16.04 45.44 8.67
C ALA A 81 -17.56 45.65 8.72
N GLU A 82 -18.31 44.62 9.14
CA GLU A 82 -19.77 44.74 9.32
C GLU A 82 -20.11 45.71 10.45
N GLU A 83 -19.33 45.74 11.55
CA GLU A 83 -19.48 46.69 12.63
C GLU A 83 -19.17 48.14 12.15
N ARG A 84 -18.07 48.34 11.41
CA ARG A 84 -17.75 49.65 10.81
C ARG A 84 -18.86 50.10 9.84
N LEU A 85 -19.38 49.16 9.02
CA LEU A 85 -20.49 49.47 8.12
C LEU A 85 -21.73 49.96 8.87
N LYS A 86 -22.02 49.34 10.04
CA LYS A 86 -23.14 49.78 10.90
C LYS A 86 -22.90 51.17 11.45
N GLN A 87 -21.72 51.44 11.96
CA GLN A 87 -21.36 52.76 12.51
C GLN A 87 -21.45 53.84 11.44
N GLU A 88 -20.91 53.63 10.25
CA GLU A 88 -21.00 54.64 9.17
C GLU A 88 -22.41 54.85 8.66
N LYS A 89 -23.25 53.82 8.67
CA LYS A 89 -24.68 53.99 8.34
C LYS A 89 -25.44 54.80 9.40
N GLU A 90 -25.15 54.58 10.67
CA GLU A 90 -25.74 55.37 11.76
C GLU A 90 -25.27 56.83 11.67
N ARG A 91 -23.98 57.05 11.41
CA ARG A 91 -23.42 58.39 11.18
C ARG A 91 -24.06 59.09 9.99
N LYS A 92 -24.23 58.34 8.89
CA LYS A 92 -24.93 58.86 7.70
C LYS A 92 -26.33 59.33 8.02
N LYS A 93 -27.10 58.54 8.80
CA LYS A 93 -28.44 58.86 9.20
C LYS A 93 -28.48 60.13 10.09
N GLN A 94 -27.55 60.28 11.01
CA GLN A 94 -27.44 61.51 11.83
C GLN A 94 -27.19 62.74 10.97
N ILE A 95 -26.28 62.67 10.00
CA ILE A 95 -26.02 63.79 9.12
C ILE A 95 -27.18 64.09 8.18
N GLU A 96 -27.95 63.09 7.73
CA GLU A 96 -29.19 63.28 6.98
C GLU A 96 -30.26 64.00 7.83
N GLU A 97 -30.35 63.70 9.12
CA GLU A 97 -31.23 64.39 10.06
C GLU A 97 -30.77 65.80 10.30
N ASP A 98 -29.46 66.06 10.52
CA ASP A 98 -28.87 67.40 10.70
C ASP A 98 -29.05 68.26 9.45
N LEU A 99 -28.91 67.67 8.24
CA LEU A 99 -29.08 68.36 6.96
C LEU A 99 -30.51 68.92 6.81
N SER A 100 -31.49 68.20 7.32
CA SER A 100 -32.89 68.64 7.27
C SER A 100 -33.20 69.91 8.08
N SER A 101 -32.40 70.15 9.12
CA SER A 101 -32.55 71.32 10.01
C SER A 101 -31.49 72.43 9.81
N ALA A 102 -30.54 72.25 8.87
CA ALA A 102 -29.40 73.14 8.69
C ALA A 102 -29.70 74.42 7.94
N THR A 103 -28.95 75.45 8.26
CA THR A 103 -28.93 76.73 7.51
C THR A 103 -28.22 76.58 6.18
N SER A 104 -28.48 77.47 5.21
CA SER A 104 -27.94 77.39 3.83
C SER A 104 -26.42 77.19 3.77
N TYR A 105 -25.65 77.90 4.59
CA TYR A 105 -24.19 77.78 4.64
C TYR A 105 -23.69 76.43 5.20
N ALA A 106 -24.39 75.84 6.18
CA ALA A 106 -24.03 74.57 6.75
C ALA A 106 -24.39 73.39 5.80
N LYS A 107 -25.34 73.58 4.90
CA LYS A 107 -25.80 72.52 3.97
C LYS A 107 -24.68 72.00 3.10
N ASP A 108 -23.90 72.87 2.43
CA ASP A 108 -22.82 72.46 1.52
C ASP A 108 -21.76 71.60 2.24
N GLN A 109 -21.42 71.92 3.51
CA GLN A 109 -20.49 71.12 4.29
C GLN A 109 -21.07 69.77 4.68
N LEU A 110 -22.35 69.71 5.04
CA LEU A 110 -23.03 68.48 5.38
C LEU A 110 -23.22 67.57 4.16
N GLU A 111 -23.52 68.12 3.01
CA GLU A 111 -23.61 67.38 1.74
C GLU A 111 -22.26 66.77 1.35
N PHE A 112 -21.16 67.54 1.43
CA PHE A 112 -19.81 67.02 1.19
C PHE A 112 -19.45 65.87 2.18
N THR A 113 -19.85 66.02 3.46
CA THR A 113 -19.62 65.00 4.47
C THR A 113 -20.44 63.75 4.16
N LEU A 114 -21.69 63.93 3.71
CA LEU A 114 -22.60 62.84 3.34
C LEU A 114 -22.10 62.03 2.15
N ASP A 115 -21.53 62.72 1.14
CA ASP A 115 -20.86 62.08 0.02
C ASP A 115 -19.66 61.27 0.45
N THR A 116 -18.79 61.87 1.31
CA THR A 116 -17.62 61.18 1.85
C THR A 116 -18.00 59.89 2.61
N ILE A 117 -19.05 59.97 3.46
CA ILE A 117 -19.53 58.79 4.23
C ILE A 117 -20.14 57.76 3.28
N SER A 118 -20.85 58.22 2.21
CA SER A 118 -21.40 57.30 1.20
C SER A 118 -20.31 56.55 0.50
N ASP A 119 -19.20 57.20 0.14
CA ASP A 119 -18.03 56.55 -0.43
C ASP A 119 -17.39 55.57 0.51
N GLN A 120 -17.18 55.91 1.79
CA GLN A 120 -16.69 55.01 2.80
C GLN A 120 -17.60 53.80 2.98
N ILE A 121 -18.91 53.95 3.02
CA ILE A 121 -19.86 52.84 3.04
C ILE A 121 -19.69 51.90 1.81
N ASN A 122 -19.48 52.48 0.65
CA ASN A 122 -19.27 51.70 -0.57
C ASN A 122 -17.93 50.90 -0.54
N GLU A 123 -16.88 51.54 -0.03
CA GLU A 123 -15.58 50.87 0.17
C GLU A 123 -15.70 49.71 1.17
N ILE A 124 -16.35 49.91 2.30
CA ILE A 124 -16.55 48.85 3.30
C ILE A 124 -17.41 47.70 2.73
N ARG A 125 -18.44 48.02 1.96
CA ARG A 125 -19.24 47.01 1.28
C ARG A 125 -18.40 46.20 0.29
N ASN A 126 -17.52 46.84 -0.46
CA ASN A 126 -16.59 46.14 -1.37
C ASN A 126 -15.60 45.27 -0.61
N GLU A 127 -15.08 45.75 0.52
CA GLU A 127 -14.23 44.97 1.40
C GLU A 127 -14.95 43.71 1.90
N ILE A 128 -16.19 43.83 2.36
CA ILE A 128 -17.02 42.69 2.80
C ILE A 128 -17.25 41.70 1.67
N ARG A 129 -17.51 42.17 0.41
CA ARG A 129 -17.66 41.32 -0.75
C ARG A 129 -16.38 40.54 -1.06
N GLN A 130 -15.22 41.21 -1.02
CA GLN A 130 -13.92 40.57 -1.26
C GLN A 130 -13.61 39.52 -0.19
N ARG A 131 -13.88 39.79 1.07
CA ARG A 131 -13.71 38.84 2.20
C ARG A 131 -14.62 37.64 2.05
N ASN A 132 -15.88 37.82 1.65
CA ASN A 132 -16.81 36.75 1.38
C ASN A 132 -16.33 35.87 0.21
N SER A 133 -15.80 36.46 -0.85
CA SER A 133 -15.23 35.74 -1.98
C SER A 133 -14.02 34.91 -1.55
N THR A 134 -13.11 35.51 -0.76
CA THR A 134 -11.93 34.82 -0.22
C THR A 134 -12.32 33.71 0.75
N ALA A 135 -13.30 33.92 1.62
CA ALA A 135 -13.84 32.91 2.53
C ALA A 135 -14.37 31.70 1.77
N LYS A 136 -15.09 31.91 0.66
CA LYS A 136 -15.58 30.84 -0.20
C LYS A 136 -14.42 30.03 -0.82
N LYS A 137 -13.35 30.70 -1.27
CA LYS A 137 -12.16 30.03 -1.82
C LYS A 137 -11.46 29.17 -0.77
N VAL A 138 -11.27 29.72 0.43
CA VAL A 138 -10.66 28.99 1.56
C VAL A 138 -11.52 27.81 1.99
N GLN A 139 -12.84 28.01 2.06
CA GLN A 139 -13.77 26.91 2.38
C GLN A 139 -13.66 25.76 1.37
N LYS A 140 -13.54 26.06 0.08
CA LYS A 140 -13.34 25.04 -0.96
C LYS A 140 -12.04 24.26 -0.76
N ILE A 141 -10.94 24.96 -0.39
CA ILE A 141 -9.66 24.31 -0.09
C ILE A 141 -9.80 23.36 1.10
N ILE A 142 -10.53 23.77 2.15
CA ILE A 142 -10.81 22.93 3.33
C ILE A 142 -11.56 21.67 2.94
N GLU A 143 -12.62 21.78 2.14
CA GLU A 143 -13.44 20.66 1.69
C GLU A 143 -12.64 19.67 0.82
N GLU A 144 -11.87 20.21 -0.14
CA GLU A 144 -10.98 19.39 -0.97
C GLU A 144 -9.91 18.68 -0.14
N SER A 145 -9.32 19.36 0.83
CA SER A 145 -8.30 18.82 1.72
C SER A 145 -8.86 17.71 2.62
N ASN A 146 -10.06 17.91 3.18
CA ASN A 146 -10.75 16.89 3.96
C ASN A 146 -11.07 15.65 3.12
N THR A 147 -11.53 15.84 1.90
CA THR A 147 -11.81 14.75 0.95
C THR A 147 -10.54 13.97 0.62
N LYS A 148 -9.44 14.67 0.33
CA LYS A 148 -8.12 14.06 0.06
C LYS A 148 -7.61 13.29 1.29
N LYS A 149 -7.72 13.87 2.49
CA LYS A 149 -7.32 13.26 3.77
C LYS A 149 -8.08 11.95 4.02
N SER A 150 -9.39 11.95 3.85
CA SER A 150 -10.23 10.76 3.99
C SER A 150 -9.84 9.67 3.00
N ARG A 151 -9.63 10.04 1.72
CA ARG A 151 -9.21 9.12 0.67
C ARG A 151 -7.85 8.47 0.97
N LEU A 152 -6.86 9.25 1.39
CA LEU A 152 -5.52 8.76 1.71
C LEU A 152 -5.53 7.87 2.96
N SER A 153 -6.30 8.23 3.99
CA SER A 153 -6.50 7.38 5.18
C SER A 153 -7.10 6.02 4.80
N GLY A 154 -8.09 6.01 3.92
CA GLY A 154 -8.66 4.77 3.38
C GLY A 154 -7.64 3.94 2.59
N GLN A 155 -6.75 4.57 1.83
CA GLN A 155 -5.68 3.88 1.10
C GLN A 155 -4.66 3.23 2.04
N ILE A 156 -4.23 3.90 3.11
CA ILE A 156 -3.35 3.32 4.14
C ILE A 156 -4.00 2.11 4.78
N LYS A 157 -5.24 2.24 5.23
CA LYS A 157 -5.98 1.14 5.86
C LYS A 157 -6.02 -0.09 4.96
N ARG A 158 -6.35 0.08 3.68
CA ARG A 158 -6.36 -1.01 2.70
C ARG A 158 -4.97 -1.60 2.44
N ALA A 159 -3.95 -0.75 2.30
CA ALA A 159 -2.57 -1.20 2.08
C ALA A 159 -2.06 -2.05 3.26
N LEU A 160 -2.36 -1.64 4.49
CA LEU A 160 -1.91 -2.33 5.70
C LEU A 160 -2.72 -3.59 6.01
N GLN A 161 -3.94 -3.74 5.49
CA GLN A 161 -4.83 -4.86 5.79
C GLN A 161 -4.23 -6.23 5.40
N SER A 162 -3.45 -6.29 4.32
CA SER A 162 -2.80 -7.53 3.85
C SER A 162 -1.50 -7.86 4.60
N LYS A 163 -0.90 -6.88 5.28
CA LYS A 163 0.41 -7.03 5.95
C LYS A 163 0.44 -8.15 7.00
N PRO A 164 -0.54 -8.29 7.92
CA PRO A 164 -0.53 -9.35 8.93
C PRO A 164 -0.51 -10.76 8.33
N GLN A 165 -1.26 -10.99 7.26
CA GLN A 165 -1.27 -12.28 6.56
C GLN A 165 0.07 -12.58 5.90
N LEU A 166 0.68 -11.58 5.25
CA LEU A 166 2.00 -11.71 4.64
C LEU A 166 3.08 -12.00 5.68
N VAL A 167 3.02 -11.36 6.85
CA VAL A 167 3.94 -11.63 7.98
C VAL A 167 3.77 -13.07 8.49
N LYS A 168 2.54 -13.56 8.62
CA LYS A 168 2.28 -14.96 8.98
C LYS A 168 2.89 -15.93 7.95
N ILE A 169 2.69 -15.69 6.67
CA ILE A 169 3.27 -16.49 5.57
C ILE A 169 4.81 -16.45 5.61
N MET A 170 5.38 -15.26 5.77
CA MET A 170 6.83 -15.06 5.87
C MET A 170 7.41 -15.86 7.05
N ASN A 171 6.81 -15.74 8.24
CA ASN A 171 7.27 -16.44 9.44
C ASN A 171 7.12 -17.96 9.31
N LYS A 172 6.02 -18.46 8.72
CA LYS A 172 5.83 -19.89 8.41
C LYS A 172 6.94 -20.39 7.49
N ASN A 173 7.25 -19.65 6.43
CA ASN A 173 8.31 -20.03 5.49
C ASN A 173 9.69 -19.98 6.14
N LYS A 174 9.98 -18.97 6.98
CA LYS A 174 11.22 -18.89 7.78
C LYS A 174 11.40 -20.12 8.67
N LYS A 175 10.36 -20.51 9.41
CA LYS A 175 10.38 -21.73 10.24
C LYS A 175 10.58 -23.00 9.41
N ASN A 176 9.92 -23.09 8.26
CA ASN A 176 10.07 -24.23 7.34
C ASN A 176 11.48 -24.32 6.77
N MET A 177 12.07 -23.19 6.36
CA MET A 177 13.46 -23.12 5.90
C MET A 177 14.42 -23.64 6.96
N ALA A 178 14.32 -23.14 8.19
CA ALA A 178 15.19 -23.57 9.28
C ALA A 178 15.09 -25.08 9.56
N LYS A 179 13.87 -25.64 9.54
CA LYS A 179 13.66 -27.10 9.69
C LYS A 179 14.29 -27.89 8.54
N LEU A 180 14.12 -27.43 7.29
CA LEU A 180 14.65 -28.10 6.12
C LEU A 180 16.18 -27.98 6.04
N GLU A 181 16.75 -26.83 6.42
CA GLU A 181 18.21 -26.64 6.48
C GLU A 181 18.86 -27.52 7.53
N LYS A 182 18.25 -27.69 8.71
CA LYS A 182 18.71 -28.63 9.74
C LYS A 182 18.63 -30.09 9.27
N ARG A 183 17.59 -30.44 8.51
CA ARG A 183 17.38 -31.84 8.03
C ARG A 183 18.28 -32.21 6.86
N LEU A 184 18.67 -31.26 6.03
CA LEU A 184 19.41 -31.51 4.78
C LEU A 184 20.79 -32.17 5.03
N PRO A 185 21.64 -31.72 5.97
CA PRO A 185 22.95 -32.33 6.24
C PRO A 185 22.82 -33.79 6.67
N SER A 186 21.85 -34.12 7.52
CA SER A 186 21.65 -35.52 7.97
C SER A 186 21.24 -36.43 6.80
N LEU A 187 20.37 -35.93 5.89
CA LEU A 187 19.98 -36.65 4.68
C LEU A 187 21.15 -36.84 3.72
N MET A 188 22.02 -35.82 3.57
CA MET A 188 23.23 -35.93 2.74
C MET A 188 24.22 -36.93 3.33
N LYS A 189 24.43 -36.92 4.65
CA LYS A 189 25.27 -37.92 5.37
C LYS A 189 24.72 -39.32 5.18
N THR A 190 23.43 -39.50 5.36
CA THR A 190 22.77 -40.82 5.16
C THR A 190 22.91 -41.29 3.71
N GLU A 191 22.70 -40.42 2.72
CA GLU A 191 22.87 -40.77 1.31
C GLU A 191 24.33 -41.13 1.01
N LYS A 192 25.30 -40.38 1.55
CA LYS A 192 26.72 -40.66 1.38
C LYS A 192 27.08 -42.05 1.94
N ASN A 193 26.55 -42.40 3.12
CA ASN A 193 26.77 -43.68 3.76
C ASN A 193 26.13 -44.82 2.95
N VAL A 194 24.89 -44.65 2.50
CA VAL A 194 24.21 -45.61 1.65
C VAL A 194 24.95 -45.82 0.29
N LYS A 195 25.43 -44.71 -0.30
CA LYS A 195 26.26 -44.76 -1.54
C LYS A 195 27.57 -45.55 -1.29
N LYS A 196 28.28 -45.29 -0.19
CA LYS A 196 29.52 -46.01 0.17
C LYS A 196 29.26 -47.52 0.31
N ASN A 197 28.21 -47.88 1.07
CA ASN A 197 27.86 -49.28 1.28
C ASN A 197 27.43 -49.97 -0.04
N PHE A 198 26.67 -49.28 -0.85
CA PHE A 198 26.26 -49.79 -2.17
C PHE A 198 27.46 -49.98 -3.11
N SER A 199 28.39 -49.02 -3.16
CA SER A 199 29.57 -49.13 -4.00
C SER A 199 30.49 -50.25 -3.53
N ARG A 200 30.67 -50.45 -2.21
CA ARG A 200 31.43 -51.57 -1.67
C ARG A 200 30.83 -52.93 -2.07
N ILE A 201 29.52 -53.08 -1.94
CA ILE A 201 28.85 -54.33 -2.32
C ILE A 201 28.84 -54.52 -3.85
N ASN A 202 28.70 -53.42 -4.61
CA ASN A 202 28.72 -53.50 -6.07
C ASN A 202 30.13 -53.85 -6.62
N THR A 203 31.19 -53.42 -5.91
CA THR A 203 32.57 -53.85 -6.25
C THR A 203 32.78 -55.33 -5.99
N ILE A 204 32.18 -55.86 -4.96
CA ILE A 204 32.18 -57.30 -4.65
C ILE A 204 31.40 -58.08 -5.74
N MET A 205 30.27 -57.51 -6.20
CA MET A 205 29.45 -58.13 -7.26
C MET A 205 29.99 -57.97 -8.68
N LYS A 206 30.70 -56.85 -8.97
CA LYS A 206 31.35 -56.71 -10.31
C LYS A 206 32.37 -57.79 -10.61
N LYS A 207 32.91 -58.40 -9.58
CA LYS A 207 33.71 -59.64 -9.70
C LYS A 207 32.84 -60.87 -10.06
N GLN A 208 31.52 -60.82 -9.86
CA GLN A 208 30.63 -61.98 -10.05
C GLN A 208 29.56 -61.86 -11.11
N ALA A 209 29.32 -60.73 -11.70
CA ALA A 209 28.19 -60.63 -12.65
C ALA A 209 28.34 -59.54 -13.74
N LYS A 210 28.53 -59.94 -14.96
CA LYS A 210 28.27 -59.15 -16.18
C LYS A 210 26.77 -59.06 -16.47
N LYS A 211 25.99 -58.42 -15.61
CA LYS A 211 24.57 -58.17 -15.94
C LYS A 211 24.15 -56.82 -15.37
N LYS A 212 24.16 -55.80 -16.17
CA LYS A 212 23.27 -54.67 -15.95
C LYS A 212 23.05 -53.76 -17.16
N LYS A 213 21.83 -53.70 -17.63
CA LYS A 213 21.35 -52.60 -18.53
C LYS A 213 19.98 -52.03 -18.13
N THR A 214 19.46 -52.21 -16.91
CA THR A 214 18.06 -51.85 -16.66
C THR A 214 17.75 -50.75 -15.61
N SER A 215 18.71 -50.10 -14.99
CA SER A 215 18.39 -49.13 -13.91
C SER A 215 18.31 -47.65 -14.33
N GLN A 216 18.73 -47.27 -15.54
CA GLN A 216 18.73 -45.84 -15.95
C GLN A 216 17.38 -45.28 -16.42
N ALA A 217 16.48 -46.15 -16.94
CA ALA A 217 15.18 -45.72 -17.45
C ALA A 217 14.20 -45.22 -16.34
N LYS A 218 14.28 -45.80 -15.13
CA LYS A 218 13.41 -45.39 -14.02
C LYS A 218 13.78 -44.04 -13.45
N LEU A 219 15.06 -43.61 -13.53
CA LEU A 219 15.52 -42.33 -13.01
C LEU A 219 15.01 -41.09 -13.83
N ARG A 220 14.90 -41.29 -15.17
CA ARG A 220 14.39 -40.24 -16.07
C ARG A 220 12.89 -39.96 -15.83
N LYS A 221 12.10 -41.03 -15.59
CA LYS A 221 10.65 -40.93 -15.33
C LYS A 221 10.33 -40.18 -14.00
N ASN A 222 11.20 -40.31 -13.00
CA ASN A 222 11.07 -39.63 -11.71
C ASN A 222 11.48 -38.17 -11.77
N ARG A 223 12.45 -37.79 -12.62
CA ARG A 223 12.81 -36.37 -12.83
C ARG A 223 11.71 -35.58 -13.52
N SER A 224 11.00 -36.19 -14.49
CA SER A 224 9.89 -35.50 -15.16
C SER A 224 8.68 -35.29 -14.24
N ARG A 225 8.35 -36.24 -13.37
CA ARG A 225 7.27 -36.06 -12.37
C ARG A 225 7.58 -34.94 -11.37
N LYS A 226 8.84 -34.87 -10.90
CA LYS A 226 9.27 -33.82 -9.94
C LYS A 226 9.35 -32.44 -10.60
N ALA A 227 9.66 -32.34 -11.89
CA ALA A 227 9.59 -31.07 -12.61
C ALA A 227 8.15 -30.55 -12.76
N ALA A 228 7.17 -31.46 -12.86
CA ALA A 228 5.76 -31.10 -12.92
C ALA A 228 5.23 -30.61 -11.54
N GLU A 229 5.67 -31.18 -10.44
CA GLU A 229 5.34 -30.67 -9.07
C GLU A 229 5.93 -29.29 -8.79
N ALA A 230 7.19 -29.06 -9.19
CA ALA A 230 7.80 -27.73 -9.06
C ALA A 230 7.07 -26.67 -9.90
N LYS A 231 6.59 -27.02 -11.11
CA LYS A 231 5.74 -26.15 -11.91
C LYS A 231 4.37 -25.87 -11.25
N ARG A 232 3.77 -26.86 -10.57
CA ARG A 232 2.51 -26.64 -9.82
C ARG A 232 2.66 -25.65 -8.68
N VAL A 233 3.74 -25.75 -7.92
CA VAL A 233 4.01 -24.81 -6.81
C VAL A 233 4.33 -23.41 -7.33
N GLN A 234 5.11 -23.29 -8.42
CA GLN A 234 5.32 -22.00 -9.08
C GLN A 234 4.03 -21.37 -9.62
N ASN A 235 3.12 -22.20 -10.14
CA ASN A 235 1.82 -21.72 -10.63
C ASN A 235 0.90 -21.26 -9.47
N LEU A 236 0.94 -21.91 -8.31
CA LEU A 236 0.22 -21.45 -7.11
C LEU A 236 0.77 -20.10 -6.59
N ALA A 237 2.08 -19.94 -6.58
CA ALA A 237 2.71 -18.67 -6.20
C ALA A 237 2.36 -17.54 -7.20
N ARG A 238 2.33 -17.84 -8.51
CA ARG A 238 1.87 -16.90 -9.54
C ARG A 238 0.38 -16.54 -9.38
N LYS A 239 -0.49 -17.52 -9.09
CA LYS A 239 -1.92 -17.26 -8.85
C LYS A 239 -2.16 -16.37 -7.62
N LEU A 240 -1.41 -16.55 -6.55
CA LEU A 240 -1.45 -15.65 -5.38
C LEU A 240 -1.00 -14.23 -5.72
N ALA A 241 0.09 -14.07 -6.46
CA ALA A 241 0.57 -12.77 -6.92
C ALA A 241 -0.42 -12.08 -7.86
N THR A 242 -1.04 -12.83 -8.80
CA THR A 242 -2.06 -12.28 -9.72
C THR A 242 -3.36 -11.93 -9.01
N HIS A 243 -3.78 -12.68 -7.98
CA HIS A 243 -4.94 -12.35 -7.16
C HIS A 243 -4.73 -11.04 -6.37
N MET A 244 -3.52 -10.83 -5.85
CA MET A 244 -3.13 -9.58 -5.18
C MET A 244 -3.10 -8.38 -6.16
N LEU A 245 -2.62 -8.57 -7.38
CA LEU A 245 -2.63 -7.56 -8.45
C LEU A 245 -4.04 -7.27 -8.97
N ALA A 246 -4.91 -8.28 -9.07
CA ALA A 246 -6.30 -8.11 -9.48
C ALA A 246 -7.14 -7.34 -8.45
N LYS A 247 -6.92 -7.57 -7.15
CA LYS A 247 -7.50 -6.73 -6.08
C LYS A 247 -7.07 -5.26 -6.19
N LYS A 248 -5.78 -4.99 -6.53
CA LYS A 248 -5.27 -3.64 -6.79
C LYS A 248 -5.94 -2.96 -8.00
N ARG A 249 -6.11 -3.70 -9.12
CA ARG A 249 -6.75 -3.17 -10.34
C ARG A 249 -8.25 -2.91 -10.16
N LYS A 250 -8.98 -3.73 -9.38
CA LYS A 250 -10.40 -3.48 -9.03
C LYS A 250 -10.57 -2.24 -8.15
N ALA A 251 -9.66 -1.96 -7.23
CA ALA A 251 -9.65 -0.74 -6.42
C ALA A 251 -9.42 0.52 -7.28
N SER A 252 -8.46 0.47 -8.23
CA SER A 252 -8.16 1.59 -9.13
C SER A 252 -9.27 1.85 -10.17
N ARG A 253 -10.00 0.80 -10.60
CA ARG A 253 -11.16 0.95 -11.52
C ARG A 253 -12.37 1.59 -10.83
N LYS A 254 -12.64 1.26 -9.55
CA LYS A 254 -13.71 1.91 -8.75
C LYS A 254 -13.45 3.41 -8.53
N THR A 255 -12.18 3.81 -8.38
CA THR A 255 -11.81 5.24 -8.26
C THR A 255 -11.94 6.00 -9.59
N LYS A 256 -11.61 5.36 -10.74
CA LYS A 256 -11.83 5.95 -12.08
C LYS A 256 -13.32 6.08 -12.43
N ALA A 257 -14.16 5.12 -12.03
CA ALA A 257 -15.61 5.17 -12.27
C ALA A 257 -16.27 6.28 -11.45
N LYS A 258 -15.88 6.50 -10.18
CA LYS A 258 -16.36 7.62 -9.37
C LYS A 258 -15.94 8.99 -9.94
N ARG A 259 -14.74 9.12 -10.50
CA ARG A 259 -14.29 10.34 -11.19
C ARG A 259 -15.08 10.65 -12.48
N LYS A 260 -15.54 9.62 -13.23
CA LYS A 260 -16.39 9.80 -14.43
C LYS A 260 -17.82 10.21 -14.06
N ALA A 261 -18.36 9.70 -12.96
CA ALA A 261 -19.71 10.03 -12.49
C ALA A 261 -19.81 11.48 -11.96
N SER A 262 -18.75 11.99 -11.30
CA SER A 262 -18.72 13.38 -10.82
C SER A 262 -18.53 14.41 -11.99
N ARG A 263 -17.88 14.01 -13.09
CA ARG A 263 -17.75 14.86 -14.31
C ARG A 263 -19.03 14.94 -15.16
N LYS A 264 -19.99 14.02 -14.99
CA LYS A 264 -21.28 14.02 -15.71
C LYS A 264 -22.39 14.79 -14.97
N ARG A 265 -22.13 15.24 -13.75
CA ARG A 265 -23.07 16.06 -12.94
C ARG A 265 -22.67 17.55 -12.87
N ARG A 266 -21.75 17.96 -13.70
CA ARG A 266 -21.49 19.35 -14.11
C ARG A 266 -21.79 19.45 -15.60
#